data_37920582ad24c044fa7b71f4df9f90f9
#
_entry.id   37920582ad24c044fa7b71f4df9f90f9
#
_cell.length_a   1.000
_cell.length_b   1.000
_cell.length_c   1.000
_cell.angle_alpha   90.00
_cell.angle_beta   90.00
_cell.angle_gamma   90.00
#
_symmetry.space_group_name_H-M   'P 1'
#
loop_
_entity.id
_entity.type
_entity.pdbx_description
1 polymer ?
#
loop_
_entity_poly.entity_id
_entity_poly.type
_entity_poly.pdbx_seq_one_letter_code
_entity_poly.pdbx_strand_id
1 'polypeptide(L)'
;AMLDAMVQDHERATGQWHVEWQAIPEAFILTSGGLRAAREALEGLEVRPDAMRRVLDASGGLIVAEAVMMGLAPRIGRQVAHDVVYDCCREALSGDASFADALKADERVSAHLGPDDIDRLVDPANYLGVAGEMTVRLLERRRR
;
A
#
# COMPACT_ATOMS: atom_id res chain seq x y z
N ALA A 1 -7.70 -2.64 -30.41
CA ALA A 1 -8.64 -3.20 -31.42
C ALA A 1 -9.83 -2.25 -31.65
N MET A 2 -10.71 -2.00 -30.64
CA MET A 2 -11.92 -1.16 -30.86
C MET A 2 -11.62 0.27 -31.26
N LEU A 3 -10.62 0.93 -30.66
CA LEU A 3 -10.19 2.27 -31.04
C LEU A 3 -9.63 2.31 -32.47
N ASP A 4 -8.90 1.28 -32.88
CA ASP A 4 -8.38 1.18 -34.25
C ASP A 4 -9.50 0.93 -35.26
N ALA A 5 -10.55 0.20 -34.86
CA ALA A 5 -11.73 -0.05 -35.68
C ALA A 5 -12.65 1.18 -35.87
N MET A 6 -12.42 2.28 -35.12
CA MET A 6 -13.19 3.52 -35.29
C MET A 6 -12.91 4.23 -36.63
N VAL A 7 -11.77 3.96 -37.25
CA VAL A 7 -11.44 4.53 -38.58
C VAL A 7 -12.16 3.71 -39.64
N GLN A 8 -13.30 4.21 -40.10
CA GLN A 8 -14.18 3.56 -41.06
C GLN A 8 -14.16 4.25 -42.44
N ASP A 9 -14.09 3.47 -43.50
CA ASP A 9 -14.35 3.90 -44.87
C ASP A 9 -15.84 3.71 -45.17
N HIS A 10 -16.60 4.78 -45.17
CA HIS A 10 -18.06 4.75 -45.33
C HIS A 10 -18.76 3.98 -44.17
N GLU A 11 -19.97 3.42 -44.43
CA GLU A 11 -20.80 2.83 -43.36
C GLU A 11 -20.42 1.40 -43.00
N ARG A 12 -19.69 0.67 -43.80
CA ARG A 12 -19.37 -0.74 -43.61
C ARG A 12 -17.94 -1.06 -44.03
N ALA A 13 -17.00 -0.41 -43.41
CA ALA A 13 -15.59 -0.63 -43.70
C ALA A 13 -15.21 -2.11 -43.50
N THR A 14 -14.88 -2.80 -44.59
CA THR A 14 -14.44 -4.18 -44.56
C THR A 14 -13.13 -4.30 -43.79
N GLY A 15 -13.08 -5.13 -42.83
CA GLY A 15 -11.97 -5.26 -41.84
C GLY A 15 -12.31 -4.65 -40.51
N GLN A 16 -12.49 -3.36 -40.42
CA GLN A 16 -12.80 -2.62 -39.19
C GLN A 16 -14.11 -3.10 -38.57
N TRP A 17 -15.17 -3.20 -39.35
CA TRP A 17 -16.46 -3.73 -38.92
C TRP A 17 -16.37 -5.18 -38.44
N HIS A 18 -15.56 -6.01 -39.09
CA HIS A 18 -15.36 -7.39 -38.66
C HIS A 18 -14.59 -7.51 -37.34
N VAL A 19 -13.69 -6.54 -37.02
CA VAL A 19 -13.00 -6.46 -35.73
C VAL A 19 -14.02 -6.31 -34.60
N GLU A 20 -15.08 -5.50 -34.80
CA GLU A 20 -16.13 -5.31 -33.80
C GLU A 20 -16.86 -6.63 -33.48
N TRP A 21 -17.12 -7.47 -34.47
CA TRP A 21 -17.81 -8.75 -34.26
C TRP A 21 -17.04 -9.70 -33.35
N GLN A 22 -15.73 -9.59 -33.32
CA GLN A 22 -14.90 -10.39 -32.42
C GLN A 22 -14.66 -9.65 -31.10
N ALA A 23 -14.25 -8.39 -31.18
CA ALA A 23 -13.79 -7.63 -30.00
C ALA A 23 -14.91 -7.34 -29.01
N ILE A 24 -16.14 -7.06 -29.49
CA ILE A 24 -17.27 -6.74 -28.60
C ILE A 24 -17.71 -7.97 -27.80
N PRO A 25 -18.05 -9.11 -28.43
CA PRO A 25 -18.42 -10.30 -27.68
C PRO A 25 -17.32 -10.79 -26.74
N GLU A 26 -16.06 -10.75 -27.16
CA GLU A 26 -14.92 -11.14 -26.33
C GLU A 26 -14.78 -10.23 -25.10
N ALA A 27 -14.93 -8.92 -25.27
CA ALA A 27 -14.91 -7.96 -24.16
C ALA A 27 -16.02 -8.27 -23.13
N PHE A 28 -17.23 -8.59 -23.56
CA PHE A 28 -18.33 -8.98 -22.67
C PHE A 28 -18.04 -10.31 -21.95
N ILE A 29 -17.53 -11.30 -22.65
CA ILE A 29 -17.20 -12.63 -22.06
C ILE A 29 -16.10 -12.46 -21.00
N LEU A 30 -15.01 -11.78 -21.34
CA LEU A 30 -13.88 -11.58 -20.43
C LEU A 30 -14.29 -10.73 -19.21
N THR A 31 -15.05 -9.67 -19.42
CA THR A 31 -15.56 -8.82 -18.33
C THR A 31 -16.48 -9.61 -17.41
N SER A 32 -17.42 -10.37 -17.97
CA SER A 32 -18.33 -11.22 -17.19
C SER A 32 -17.57 -12.28 -16.39
N GLY A 33 -16.58 -12.92 -17.01
CA GLY A 33 -15.70 -13.88 -16.34
C GLY A 33 -14.92 -13.27 -15.19
N GLY A 34 -14.31 -12.10 -15.42
CA GLY A 34 -13.59 -11.34 -14.39
C GLY A 34 -14.47 -10.91 -13.21
N LEU A 35 -15.69 -10.40 -13.52
CA LEU A 35 -16.65 -10.03 -12.49
C LEU A 35 -17.13 -11.23 -11.66
N ARG A 36 -17.34 -12.39 -12.30
CA ARG A 36 -17.69 -13.61 -11.58
C ARG A 36 -16.57 -14.05 -10.65
N ALA A 37 -15.32 -14.09 -11.13
CA ALA A 37 -14.18 -14.46 -10.31
C ALA A 37 -13.98 -13.49 -9.13
N ALA A 38 -14.11 -12.19 -9.37
CA ALA A 38 -14.06 -11.17 -8.31
C ALA A 38 -15.17 -11.36 -7.26
N ARG A 39 -16.39 -11.67 -7.71
CA ARG A 39 -17.52 -11.95 -6.81
C ARG A 39 -17.25 -13.18 -5.96
N GLU A 40 -16.83 -14.29 -6.57
CA GLU A 40 -16.50 -15.53 -5.85
C GLU A 40 -15.39 -15.30 -4.81
N ALA A 41 -14.34 -14.54 -5.16
CA ALA A 41 -13.27 -14.19 -4.24
C ALA A 41 -13.76 -13.34 -3.05
N LEU A 42 -14.66 -12.38 -3.29
CA LEU A 42 -15.19 -11.50 -2.25
C LEU A 42 -16.23 -12.21 -1.36
N GLU A 43 -17.08 -13.07 -1.94
CA GLU A 43 -18.07 -13.86 -1.19
C GLU A 43 -17.40 -14.88 -0.26
N GLY A 44 -16.23 -15.43 -0.66
CA GLY A 44 -15.44 -16.37 0.13
C GLY A 44 -14.33 -15.73 0.98
N LEU A 45 -14.27 -14.39 1.06
CA LEU A 45 -13.19 -13.69 1.74
C LEU A 45 -13.28 -13.85 3.26
N GLU A 46 -12.30 -14.54 3.85
CA GLU A 46 -12.10 -14.62 5.29
C GLU A 46 -11.03 -13.62 5.74
N VAL A 47 -11.44 -12.59 6.47
CA VAL A 47 -10.50 -11.62 7.06
C VAL A 47 -10.01 -12.17 8.40
N ARG A 48 -8.69 -12.33 8.55
CA ARG A 48 -8.03 -12.80 9.78
C ARG A 48 -7.17 -11.69 10.39
N PRO A 49 -7.75 -10.80 11.19
CA PRO A 49 -7.04 -9.63 11.74
C PRO A 49 -5.78 -10.01 12.52
N ASP A 50 -5.84 -11.09 13.31
CA ASP A 50 -4.69 -11.55 14.10
C ASP A 50 -3.52 -12.04 13.21
N ALA A 51 -3.83 -12.69 12.07
CA ALA A 51 -2.81 -13.10 11.11
C ALA A 51 -2.22 -11.89 10.39
N MET A 52 -3.05 -10.92 10.02
CA MET A 52 -2.61 -9.66 9.41
C MET A 52 -1.69 -8.89 10.37
N ARG A 53 -2.05 -8.83 11.66
CA ARG A 53 -1.20 -8.20 12.67
C ARG A 53 0.13 -8.94 12.84
N ARG A 54 0.15 -10.26 12.91
CA ARG A 54 1.41 -11.03 12.99
C ARG A 54 2.31 -10.80 11.78
N VAL A 55 1.74 -10.71 10.57
CA VAL A 55 2.51 -10.41 9.35
C VAL A 55 3.10 -9.00 9.39
N LEU A 56 2.33 -8.02 9.86
CA LEU A 56 2.80 -6.66 10.04
C LEU A 56 3.96 -6.59 11.05
N ASP A 57 3.81 -7.27 12.19
CA ASP A 57 4.80 -7.31 13.27
C ASP A 57 6.06 -8.14 12.91
N ALA A 58 5.97 -9.04 11.92
CA ALA A 58 7.09 -9.88 11.49
C ALA A 58 8.31 -9.08 10.96
N SER A 59 8.09 -7.83 10.55
CA SER A 59 9.18 -6.92 10.17
C SER A 59 9.92 -6.31 11.38
N GLY A 60 9.48 -6.57 12.63
CA GLY A 60 10.08 -5.96 13.82
C GLY A 60 10.00 -4.43 13.86
N GLY A 61 9.04 -3.85 13.14
CA GLY A 61 8.87 -2.39 13.02
C GLY A 61 9.62 -1.75 11.84
N LEU A 62 10.44 -2.50 11.10
CA LEU A 62 11.22 -1.95 9.98
C LEU A 62 10.35 -1.37 8.84
N ILE A 63 9.09 -1.81 8.74
CA ILE A 63 8.15 -1.31 7.72
C ILE A 63 7.91 0.21 7.81
N VAL A 64 8.15 0.82 8.97
CA VAL A 64 7.98 2.27 9.20
C VAL A 64 9.31 3.02 9.31
N ALA A 65 10.43 2.42 8.94
CA ALA A 65 11.76 3.04 9.03
C ALA A 65 11.84 4.38 8.27
N GLU A 66 11.20 4.48 7.09
CA GLU A 66 11.15 5.74 6.34
C GLU A 66 10.42 6.86 7.12
N ALA A 67 9.34 6.51 7.82
CA ALA A 67 8.60 7.49 8.63
C ALA A 67 9.46 8.02 9.78
N VAL A 68 10.25 7.17 10.43
CA VAL A 68 11.22 7.56 11.46
C VAL A 68 12.28 8.49 10.87
N MET A 69 12.85 8.11 9.71
CA MET A 69 13.82 8.96 9.00
C MET A 69 13.23 10.33 8.68
N MET A 70 12.00 10.39 8.19
CA MET A 70 11.32 11.65 7.86
C MET A 70 10.99 12.48 9.11
N GLY A 71 10.70 11.84 10.24
CA GLY A 71 10.50 12.51 11.53
C GLY A 71 11.79 13.12 12.11
N LEU A 72 12.92 12.46 11.87
CA LEU A 72 14.24 12.89 12.33
C LEU A 72 14.88 13.93 11.40
N ALA A 73 14.63 13.85 10.10
CA ALA A 73 15.23 14.68 9.05
C ALA A 73 15.15 16.20 9.28
N PRO A 74 14.07 16.79 9.80
CA PRO A 74 14.01 18.23 10.10
C PRO A 74 15.02 18.71 11.16
N ARG A 75 15.54 17.80 11.98
CA ARG A 75 16.42 18.10 13.12
C ARG A 75 17.90 17.94 12.76
N ILE A 76 18.24 16.93 11.96
CA ILE A 76 19.64 16.56 11.65
C ILE A 76 19.97 16.53 10.16
N GLY A 77 18.98 16.85 9.31
CA GLY A 77 19.15 16.74 7.85
C GLY A 77 18.82 15.35 7.33
N ARG A 78 18.33 15.27 6.10
CA ARG A 78 17.79 14.03 5.49
C ARG A 78 18.86 12.92 5.35
N GLN A 79 20.06 13.26 4.89
CA GLN A 79 21.11 12.28 4.67
C GLN A 79 21.59 11.66 5.98
N VAL A 80 21.84 12.51 7.00
CA VAL A 80 22.26 12.03 8.32
C VAL A 80 21.17 11.20 8.98
N ALA A 81 19.87 11.61 8.87
CA ALA A 81 18.76 10.84 9.38
C ALA A 81 18.66 9.46 8.70
N HIS A 82 18.87 9.39 7.38
CA HIS A 82 18.91 8.14 6.65
C HIS A 82 19.99 7.21 7.19
N ASP A 83 21.21 7.68 7.33
CA ASP A 83 22.34 6.87 7.74
C ASP A 83 22.18 6.36 9.19
N VAL A 84 21.68 7.21 10.10
CA VAL A 84 21.39 6.83 11.48
C VAL A 84 20.28 5.76 11.54
N VAL A 85 19.17 5.97 10.84
CA VAL A 85 18.06 4.99 10.82
C VAL A 85 18.48 3.69 10.17
N TYR A 86 19.31 3.74 9.12
CA TYR A 86 19.88 2.55 8.49
C TYR A 86 20.73 1.72 9.46
N ASP A 87 21.57 2.38 10.27
CA ASP A 87 22.37 1.70 11.31
C ASP A 87 21.45 1.01 12.33
N CYS A 88 20.43 1.70 12.86
CA CYS A 88 19.45 1.12 13.79
C CYS A 88 18.68 -0.06 13.16
N CYS A 89 18.33 0.02 11.86
CA CYS A 89 17.71 -1.09 11.16
C CYS A 89 18.64 -2.32 11.12
N ARG A 90 19.92 -2.11 10.84
CA ARG A 90 20.90 -3.20 10.82
C ARG A 90 21.11 -3.83 12.18
N GLU A 91 21.12 -3.04 13.23
CA GLU A 91 21.21 -3.52 14.62
C GLU A 91 19.99 -4.39 14.96
N ALA A 92 18.79 -3.91 14.68
CA ALA A 92 17.55 -4.67 14.88
C ALA A 92 17.51 -5.99 14.10
N LEU A 93 18.08 -6.04 12.88
CA LEU A 93 18.13 -7.26 12.07
C LEU A 93 19.19 -8.27 12.54
N SER A 94 20.26 -7.82 13.20
CA SER A 94 21.39 -8.66 13.63
C SER A 94 21.34 -9.06 15.09
N GLY A 95 20.44 -8.47 15.89
CA GLY A 95 20.34 -8.67 17.33
C GLY A 95 18.93 -9.11 17.78
N ASP A 96 18.77 -9.22 19.09
CA ASP A 96 17.49 -9.54 19.73
C ASP A 96 16.63 -8.30 20.06
N ALA A 97 17.16 -7.09 19.80
CA ALA A 97 16.47 -5.83 20.07
C ALA A 97 15.46 -5.49 18.96
N SER A 98 14.32 -4.94 19.33
CA SER A 98 13.38 -4.41 18.35
C SER A 98 13.94 -3.14 17.69
N PHE A 99 13.41 -2.75 16.52
CA PHE A 99 13.78 -1.50 15.88
C PHE A 99 13.52 -0.27 16.77
N ALA A 100 12.43 -0.29 17.56
CA ALA A 100 12.14 0.76 18.53
C ALA A 100 13.21 0.84 19.64
N ASP A 101 13.69 -0.31 20.13
CA ASP A 101 14.72 -0.35 21.17
C ASP A 101 16.06 0.13 20.62
N ALA A 102 16.44 -0.26 19.40
CA ALA A 102 17.64 0.24 18.74
C ALA A 102 17.59 1.77 18.54
N LEU A 103 16.46 2.33 18.14
CA LEU A 103 16.28 3.78 18.02
C LEU A 103 16.38 4.50 19.36
N LYS A 104 15.82 3.95 20.43
CA LYS A 104 15.88 4.53 21.78
C LYS A 104 17.27 4.47 22.39
N ALA A 105 18.06 3.47 22.03
CA ALA A 105 19.43 3.28 22.50
C ALA A 105 20.45 4.15 21.76
N ASP A 106 20.17 4.57 20.55
CA ASP A 106 21.09 5.39 19.73
C ASP A 106 21.06 6.85 20.20
N GLU A 107 22.22 7.36 20.67
CA GLU A 107 22.36 8.73 21.16
C GLU A 107 22.06 9.78 20.09
N ARG A 108 22.32 9.48 18.81
CA ARG A 108 22.02 10.39 17.68
C ARG A 108 20.52 10.56 17.47
N VAL A 109 19.72 9.58 17.86
CA VAL A 109 18.25 9.62 17.82
C VAL A 109 17.71 10.24 19.09
N SER A 110 18.10 9.71 20.26
CA SER A 110 17.58 10.11 21.57
C SER A 110 17.91 11.56 21.96
N ALA A 111 18.96 12.15 21.39
CA ALA A 111 19.25 13.58 21.52
C ALA A 111 18.17 14.48 20.85
N HIS A 112 17.37 13.96 19.96
CA HIS A 112 16.40 14.72 19.15
C HIS A 112 14.96 14.26 19.29
N LEU A 113 14.73 12.99 19.61
CA LEU A 113 13.40 12.39 19.75
C LEU A 113 13.29 11.73 21.12
N GLY A 114 12.24 12.10 21.86
CA GLY A 114 11.92 11.42 23.12
C GLY A 114 11.37 10.00 22.90
N PRO A 115 11.37 9.14 23.94
CA PRO A 115 10.85 7.79 23.84
C PRO A 115 9.40 7.72 23.28
N ASP A 116 8.53 8.62 23.75
CA ASP A 116 7.13 8.70 23.28
C ASP A 116 7.02 9.10 21.80
N ASP A 117 7.93 9.98 21.32
CA ASP A 117 7.98 10.35 19.91
C ASP A 117 8.42 9.18 19.05
N ILE A 118 9.40 8.39 19.52
CA ILE A 118 9.85 7.17 18.86
C ILE A 118 8.71 6.16 18.81
N ASP A 119 8.05 5.87 19.93
CA ASP A 119 6.92 4.94 19.99
C ASP A 119 5.79 5.34 19.03
N ARG A 120 5.49 6.63 18.94
CA ARG A 120 4.52 7.15 17.97
C ARG A 120 4.97 6.97 16.51
N LEU A 121 6.26 7.21 16.23
CA LEU A 121 6.79 7.09 14.86
C LEU A 121 6.87 5.63 14.39
N VAL A 122 7.07 4.68 15.30
CA VAL A 122 7.13 3.24 14.95
C VAL A 122 5.77 2.56 14.96
N ASP A 123 4.70 3.24 15.37
CA ASP A 123 3.35 2.67 15.32
C ASP A 123 2.76 2.77 13.91
N PRO A 124 2.59 1.65 13.18
CA PRO A 124 2.05 1.65 11.83
C PRO A 124 0.60 2.15 11.74
N ALA A 125 -0.14 2.19 12.86
CA ALA A 125 -1.49 2.72 12.88
C ALA A 125 -1.56 4.22 12.54
N ASN A 126 -0.45 4.94 12.70
CA ASN A 126 -0.36 6.37 12.38
C ASN A 126 -0.19 6.66 10.86
N TYR A 127 -0.06 5.61 10.03
CA TYR A 127 0.23 5.75 8.59
C TYR A 127 -0.89 5.23 7.69
N LEU A 128 -2.12 5.15 8.20
CA LEU A 128 -3.28 4.67 7.44
C LEU A 128 -3.77 5.68 6.39
N GLY A 129 -3.30 6.91 6.43
CA GLY A 129 -3.72 7.97 5.53
C GLY A 129 -5.24 8.18 5.61
N VAL A 130 -5.89 8.23 4.45
CA VAL A 130 -7.34 8.43 4.32
C VAL A 130 -8.14 7.14 4.13
N ALA A 131 -7.54 5.96 4.34
CA ALA A 131 -8.17 4.67 4.07
C ALA A 131 -9.49 4.48 4.84
N GLY A 132 -9.52 4.83 6.12
CA GLY A 132 -10.74 4.77 6.94
C GLY A 132 -11.83 5.71 6.43
N GLU A 133 -11.48 6.94 6.10
CA GLU A 133 -12.41 7.94 5.58
C GLU A 133 -13.00 7.52 4.23
N MET A 134 -12.18 6.98 3.32
CA MET A 134 -12.64 6.47 2.03
C MET A 134 -13.64 5.33 2.20
N THR A 135 -13.39 4.41 3.14
CA THR A 135 -14.29 3.31 3.45
C THR A 135 -15.64 3.82 3.96
N VAL A 136 -15.62 4.74 4.92
CA VAL A 136 -16.85 5.34 5.47
C VAL A 136 -17.65 6.03 4.37
N ARG A 137 -17.02 6.87 3.56
CA ARG A 137 -17.68 7.56 2.43
C ARG A 137 -18.33 6.60 1.44
N LEU A 138 -17.68 5.47 1.15
CA LEU A 138 -18.24 4.45 0.26
C LEU A 138 -19.49 3.79 0.85
N LEU A 139 -19.43 3.43 2.13
CA LEU A 139 -20.56 2.82 2.85
C LEU A 139 -21.76 3.76 2.95
N GLU A 140 -21.54 5.05 3.17
CA GLU A 140 -22.60 6.07 3.20
C GLU A 140 -23.27 6.23 1.84
N ARG A 141 -22.53 6.25 0.74
CA ARG A 141 -23.09 6.30 -0.62
C ARG A 141 -23.97 5.10 -0.94
N ARG A 142 -23.65 3.92 -0.42
CA ARG A 142 -24.43 2.71 -0.67
C ARG A 142 -25.73 2.65 0.12
N ARG A 143 -25.86 3.44 1.17
CA ARG A 143 -27.10 3.52 2.01
C ARG A 143 -28.13 4.53 1.47
N ARG A 144 -27.76 5.34 0.48
CA ARG A 144 -28.65 6.25 -0.24
C ARG A 144 -29.23 5.60 -1.50
#